data_1c0e2f8cb54e7b8e184126911f9ece63
#
_entry.id   1c0e2f8cb54e7b8e184126911f9ece63
#
_cell.length_a   1.000
_cell.length_b   1.000
_cell.length_c   1.000
_cell.angle_alpha   90.00
_cell.angle_beta   90.00
_cell.angle_gamma   90.00
#
_symmetry.space_group_name_H-M   'P 1'
#
loop_
_entity.id
_entity.type
_entity.pdbx_description
1 polymer ?
#
loop_
_entity_poly.entity_id
_entity_poly.type
_entity_poly.pdbx_seq_one_letter_code
_entity_poly.pdbx_strand_id
1 'polypeptide(L)'
;MGSRTSPTSRPVTIRRAVARDAKRLTRLVRGSGAYEGKYAAAVAGYRVGPDYIEAHRAFVAVGAVEQGDRVLGFYSLVLDPPELDLLFVADEAQGRGIGRLLVAHMRSEARAAGLDRVKVVSHLPAQDFYHRVGAVRTGTALANPPAVPWDRPEFEFRIPSA
;
A
#
# COMPACT_ATOMS: atom_id res chain seq x y z
N MET A 1 1.52 35.86 -14.17
CA MET A 1 1.50 35.66 -13.46
C MET A 1 1.73 34.56 -13.15
N GLY A 2 2.15 34.27 -12.84
CA GLY A 2 2.68 33.17 -12.58
C GLY A 2 1.94 32.26 -11.85
N SER A 3 2.09 31.16 -12.12
CA SER A 3 1.45 30.23 -11.45
C SER A 3 1.98 30.15 -10.19
N ARG A 4 1.35 29.91 -9.26
CA ARG A 4 1.84 29.74 -8.16
C ARG A 4 1.77 28.42 -7.77
N THR A 5 2.73 27.77 -7.40
CA THR A 5 2.81 26.50 -6.86
C THR A 5 2.41 26.57 -5.45
N SER A 6 1.46 25.82 -5.05
CA SER A 6 1.07 25.71 -3.67
C SER A 6 2.24 25.19 -2.86
N PRO A 7 2.50 25.71 -1.69
CA PRO A 7 3.57 25.18 -0.85
C PRO A 7 3.38 23.72 -0.46
N THR A 8 2.14 23.18 -0.55
CA THR A 8 1.86 21.80 -0.25
C THR A 8 1.94 20.89 -1.46
N SER A 9 2.12 21.47 -2.66
CA SER A 9 2.16 20.67 -3.86
C SER A 9 3.57 20.23 -4.16
N ARG A 10 4.19 19.54 -3.27
CA ARG A 10 5.51 19.01 -3.53
C ARG A 10 5.40 17.76 -4.38
N PRO A 11 6.33 17.56 -5.29
CA PRO A 11 6.28 16.40 -6.15
C PRO A 11 6.45 15.13 -5.34
N VAL A 12 5.70 14.12 -5.74
CA VAL A 12 5.80 12.78 -5.19
C VAL A 12 6.26 11.87 -6.31
N THR A 13 7.30 11.11 -6.06
CA THR A 13 7.77 10.13 -7.03
C THR A 13 7.60 8.73 -6.47
N ILE A 14 7.42 7.76 -7.34
CA ILE A 14 7.36 6.37 -6.95
C ILE A 14 8.57 5.67 -7.52
N ARG A 15 9.31 4.98 -6.67
CA ARG A 15 10.48 4.20 -7.09
C ARG A 15 10.41 2.79 -6.55
N ARG A 16 11.18 1.91 -7.13
CA ARG A 16 11.30 0.55 -6.62
C ARG A 16 11.88 0.57 -5.22
N ALA A 17 11.30 -0.23 -4.33
CA ALA A 17 11.89 -0.44 -3.00
C ALA A 17 13.11 -1.33 -3.11
N VAL A 18 14.12 -1.06 -2.30
CA VAL A 18 15.34 -1.84 -2.24
C VAL A 18 15.57 -2.34 -0.82
N ALA A 19 16.48 -3.29 -0.65
CA ALA A 19 16.70 -3.94 0.64
C ALA A 19 16.95 -2.96 1.79
N ARG A 20 17.64 -1.88 1.53
CA ARG A 20 17.92 -0.87 2.56
C ARG A 20 16.67 -0.10 3.03
N ASP A 21 15.56 -0.21 2.33
CA ASP A 21 14.31 0.39 2.77
C ASP A 21 13.62 -0.42 3.86
N ALA A 22 14.04 -1.64 4.10
CA ALA A 22 13.33 -2.60 4.96
C ALA A 22 12.98 -2.04 6.34
N LYS A 23 13.93 -1.37 6.99
CA LYS A 23 13.69 -0.83 8.33
C LYS A 23 12.66 0.29 8.32
N ARG A 24 12.71 1.15 7.32
CA ARG A 24 11.76 2.26 7.19
C ARG A 24 10.36 1.74 6.93
N LEU A 25 10.22 0.74 6.07
CA LEU A 25 8.93 0.17 5.75
C LEU A 25 8.33 -0.57 6.95
N THR A 26 9.16 -1.29 7.68
CA THR A 26 8.73 -1.95 8.92
C THR A 26 8.21 -0.94 9.93
N ARG A 27 8.91 0.17 10.12
CA ARG A 27 8.45 1.22 11.04
C ARG A 27 7.13 1.82 10.58
N LEU A 28 6.96 1.99 9.27
CA LEU A 28 5.72 2.55 8.73
C LEU A 28 4.54 1.63 9.01
N VAL A 29 4.70 0.33 8.82
CA VAL A 29 3.65 -0.64 9.12
C VAL A 29 3.30 -0.65 10.60
N ARG A 30 4.32 -0.77 11.46
CA ARG A 30 4.11 -0.87 12.92
C ARG A 30 3.52 0.40 13.52
N GLY A 31 3.86 1.55 12.96
CA GLY A 31 3.38 2.83 13.46
C GLY A 31 2.11 3.34 12.81
N SER A 32 1.47 2.54 11.97
CA SER A 32 0.29 2.98 11.22
C SER A 32 -0.90 3.25 12.14
N GLY A 33 -1.45 4.45 12.07
CA GLY A 33 -2.65 4.82 12.81
C GLY A 33 -3.88 4.05 12.39
N ALA A 34 -3.88 3.46 11.19
CA ALA A 34 -4.96 2.62 10.73
C ALA A 34 -5.09 1.34 11.56
N TYR A 35 -4.04 0.95 12.29
CA TYR A 35 -4.01 -0.24 13.12
C TYR A 35 -3.97 0.10 14.61
N GLU A 36 -4.67 1.14 15.00
CA GLU A 36 -4.76 1.51 16.40
C GLU A 36 -5.80 0.66 17.14
N GLY A 37 -5.78 0.72 18.45
CA GLY A 37 -6.76 0.06 19.31
C GLY A 37 -6.73 -1.44 19.13
N LYS A 38 -7.87 -2.04 18.88
CA LYS A 38 -7.99 -3.50 18.75
C LYS A 38 -7.22 -4.07 17.57
N TYR A 39 -6.83 -3.24 16.60
CA TYR A 39 -6.09 -3.71 15.44
C TYR A 39 -4.58 -3.71 15.64
N ALA A 40 -4.08 -3.12 16.71
CA ALA A 40 -2.64 -2.94 16.91
C ALA A 40 -1.89 -4.26 16.91
N ALA A 41 -2.49 -5.32 17.45
CA ALA A 41 -1.84 -6.62 17.53
C ALA A 41 -1.53 -7.22 16.15
N ALA A 42 -2.29 -6.85 15.13
CA ALA A 42 -2.10 -7.38 13.79
C ALA A 42 -0.77 -6.97 13.16
N VAL A 43 -0.21 -5.83 13.59
CA VAL A 43 1.04 -5.32 13.03
C VAL A 43 2.16 -5.21 14.05
N ALA A 44 1.91 -5.53 15.32
CA ALA A 44 2.88 -5.29 16.39
C ALA A 44 4.22 -5.97 16.17
N GLY A 45 4.22 -7.18 15.62
CA GLY A 45 5.42 -7.92 15.34
C GLY A 45 5.78 -8.00 13.86
N TYR A 46 5.08 -7.24 13.03
CA TYR A 46 5.25 -7.36 11.59
C TYR A 46 6.61 -6.81 11.16
N ARG A 47 7.22 -7.49 10.21
CA ARG A 47 8.51 -7.08 9.68
C ARG A 47 8.51 -7.19 8.15
N VAL A 48 8.88 -6.09 7.49
CA VAL A 48 9.11 -6.08 6.05
C VAL A 48 10.60 -6.35 5.86
N GLY A 49 10.94 -7.57 5.50
CA GLY A 49 12.35 -7.96 5.37
C GLY A 49 12.95 -7.65 4.01
N PRO A 50 14.29 -7.62 3.92
CA PRO A 50 14.95 -7.39 2.63
C PRO A 50 14.63 -8.44 1.58
N ASP A 51 14.54 -9.70 1.99
CA ASP A 51 14.22 -10.80 1.06
C ASP A 51 12.81 -10.67 0.50
N TYR A 52 11.87 -10.23 1.33
CA TYR A 52 10.50 -9.99 0.89
C TYR A 52 10.46 -8.87 -0.15
N ILE A 53 11.20 -7.79 0.10
CA ILE A 53 11.26 -6.66 -0.83
C ILE A 53 11.82 -7.09 -2.18
N GLU A 54 12.85 -7.93 -2.16
CA GLU A 54 13.48 -8.38 -3.41
C GLU A 54 12.63 -9.43 -4.13
N ALA A 55 11.86 -10.23 -3.40
CA ALA A 55 11.06 -11.29 -3.98
C ALA A 55 9.79 -10.78 -4.67
N HIS A 56 9.30 -9.60 -4.29
CA HIS A 56 8.03 -9.07 -4.78
C HIS A 56 8.20 -7.70 -5.42
N ARG A 57 7.14 -7.23 -6.07
CA ARG A 57 7.15 -5.92 -6.70
C ARG A 57 6.75 -4.86 -5.68
N ALA A 58 7.72 -4.38 -4.92
CA ALA A 58 7.50 -3.38 -3.89
C ALA A 58 7.98 -2.01 -4.36
N PHE A 59 7.14 -0.99 -4.16
CA PHE A 59 7.42 0.38 -4.60
C PHE A 59 7.11 1.35 -3.47
N VAL A 60 7.93 2.39 -3.36
CA VAL A 60 7.75 3.43 -2.35
C VAL A 60 7.40 4.76 -2.99
N ALA A 61 6.48 5.48 -2.37
CA ALA A 61 6.17 6.85 -2.73
C ALA A 61 7.05 7.76 -1.87
N VAL A 62 7.81 8.63 -2.52
CA VAL A 62 8.81 9.45 -1.86
C VAL A 62 8.51 10.91 -2.14
N GLY A 63 8.47 11.71 -1.11
CA GLY A 63 8.35 13.15 -1.23
C GLY A 63 9.71 13.80 -1.07
N ALA A 64 10.03 14.71 -1.98
CA ALA A 64 11.29 15.44 -1.89
C ALA A 64 11.23 16.38 -0.68
N VAL A 65 12.22 16.32 0.16
CA VAL A 65 12.39 17.22 1.27
C VAL A 65 13.83 17.71 1.30
N GLU A 66 14.06 18.78 1.99
CA GLU A 66 15.38 19.43 2.00
C GLU A 66 16.48 18.52 2.55
N GLN A 67 16.17 17.69 3.48
CA GLN A 67 17.16 16.81 4.10
C GLN A 67 17.16 15.40 3.50
N GLY A 68 16.59 15.24 2.32
CA GLY A 68 16.56 13.93 1.66
C GLY A 68 15.15 13.43 1.46
N ASP A 69 15.05 12.27 0.90
CA ASP A 69 13.76 11.69 0.53
C ASP A 69 13.03 11.19 1.76
N ARG A 70 11.74 11.46 1.78
CA ARG A 70 10.87 10.98 2.84
C ARG A 70 9.90 9.96 2.28
N VAL A 71 9.82 8.80 2.91
CA VAL A 71 8.88 7.77 2.49
C VAL A 71 7.47 8.14 2.98
N LEU A 72 6.56 8.33 2.04
CA LEU A 72 5.17 8.70 2.31
C LEU A 72 4.24 7.52 2.34
N GLY A 73 4.65 6.43 1.72
CA GLY A 73 3.86 5.20 1.68
C GLY A 73 4.52 4.17 0.79
N PHE A 74 3.96 2.98 0.74
CA PHE A 74 4.47 1.93 -0.13
C PHE A 74 3.39 0.90 -0.40
N TYR A 75 3.63 0.07 -1.41
CA TYR A 75 2.82 -1.11 -1.64
C TYR A 75 3.73 -2.26 -2.05
N SER A 76 3.22 -3.47 -1.91
CA SER A 76 3.85 -4.63 -2.51
C SER A 76 2.84 -5.44 -3.31
N LEU A 77 3.24 -5.80 -4.53
CA LEU A 77 2.45 -6.61 -5.44
C LEU A 77 3.10 -7.97 -5.56
N VAL A 78 2.36 -9.00 -5.17
CA VAL A 78 2.75 -10.39 -5.37
C VAL A 78 2.19 -10.81 -6.73
N LEU A 79 3.01 -11.46 -7.57
CA LEU A 79 2.59 -11.81 -8.93
C LEU A 79 1.90 -13.17 -9.01
N ASP A 80 2.23 -14.10 -8.13
CA ASP A 80 1.69 -15.45 -8.21
C ASP A 80 1.46 -16.05 -6.81
N PRO A 81 0.19 -16.14 -6.37
CA PRO A 81 -1.01 -15.62 -7.05
C PRO A 81 -1.07 -14.10 -6.99
N PRO A 82 -1.75 -13.46 -7.94
CA PRO A 82 -1.76 -11.98 -7.98
C PRO A 82 -2.47 -11.37 -6.78
N GLU A 83 -1.72 -10.60 -6.02
CA GLU A 83 -2.26 -10.00 -4.80
C GLU A 83 -1.56 -8.69 -4.44
N LEU A 84 -2.35 -7.68 -4.10
CA LEU A 84 -1.82 -6.49 -3.44
C LEU A 84 -1.68 -6.83 -1.97
N ASP A 85 -0.47 -7.21 -1.58
CA ASP A 85 -0.22 -7.80 -0.27
C ASP A 85 -0.12 -6.74 0.83
N LEU A 86 0.55 -5.64 0.54
CA LEU A 86 0.71 -4.53 1.48
C LEU A 86 0.40 -3.21 0.77
N LEU A 87 -0.25 -2.31 1.48
CA LEU A 87 -0.45 -0.93 1.06
C LEU A 87 -0.57 -0.08 2.31
N PHE A 88 0.40 0.77 2.53
CA PHE A 88 0.45 1.63 3.72
C PHE A 88 0.82 3.04 3.33
N VAL A 89 0.17 4.01 3.96
CA VAL A 89 0.48 5.44 3.79
C VAL A 89 0.84 5.98 5.17
N ALA A 90 1.92 6.74 5.23
CA ALA A 90 2.36 7.35 6.50
C ALA A 90 1.26 8.25 7.05
N ASP A 91 1.07 8.25 8.38
CA ASP A 91 -0.02 9.02 9.00
C ASP A 91 0.04 10.49 8.64
N GLU A 92 1.21 11.07 8.62
CA GLU A 92 1.40 12.49 8.29
C GLU A 92 1.16 12.80 6.81
N ALA A 93 1.07 11.78 5.97
CA ALA A 93 0.79 11.96 4.54
C ALA A 93 -0.66 11.60 4.17
N GLN A 94 -1.49 11.26 5.14
CA GLN A 94 -2.89 10.95 4.89
C GLN A 94 -3.61 12.17 4.31
N GLY A 95 -4.60 11.91 3.49
CA GLY A 95 -5.41 12.99 2.89
C GLY A 95 -4.76 13.69 1.71
N ARG A 96 -3.59 13.23 1.25
CA ARG A 96 -2.86 13.84 0.14
C ARG A 96 -2.95 13.04 -1.16
N GLY A 97 -3.77 12.01 -1.19
CA GLY A 97 -3.93 11.19 -2.39
C GLY A 97 -2.81 10.18 -2.64
N ILE A 98 -1.97 9.92 -1.64
CA ILE A 98 -0.84 9.00 -1.79
C ILE A 98 -1.34 7.56 -2.04
N GLY A 99 -2.37 7.12 -1.31
CA GLY A 99 -2.93 5.78 -1.51
C GLY A 99 -3.47 5.59 -2.91
N ARG A 100 -4.18 6.59 -3.42
CA ARG A 100 -4.71 6.57 -4.78
C ARG A 100 -3.58 6.52 -5.82
N LEU A 101 -2.52 7.28 -5.59
CA LEU A 101 -1.34 7.30 -6.46
C LEU A 101 -0.67 5.92 -6.49
N LEU A 102 -0.52 5.29 -5.32
CA LEU A 102 0.07 3.95 -5.22
C LEU A 102 -0.79 2.91 -5.92
N VAL A 103 -2.11 2.98 -5.78
CA VAL A 103 -3.01 2.05 -6.49
C VAL A 103 -2.91 2.22 -7.99
N ALA A 104 -2.84 3.46 -8.49
CA ALA A 104 -2.69 3.70 -9.91
C ALA A 104 -1.37 3.11 -10.44
N HIS A 105 -0.30 3.27 -9.68
CA HIS A 105 1.00 2.71 -10.04
C HIS A 105 0.93 1.17 -10.03
N MET A 106 0.31 0.58 -9.02
CA MET A 106 0.13 -0.86 -8.91
C MET A 106 -0.63 -1.41 -10.12
N ARG A 107 -1.68 -0.72 -10.57
CA ARG A 107 -2.42 -1.16 -11.75
C ARG A 107 -1.55 -1.16 -13.00
N SER A 108 -0.68 -0.17 -13.15
CA SER A 108 0.26 -0.14 -14.27
C SER A 108 1.27 -1.29 -14.20
N GLU A 109 1.79 -1.56 -13.02
CA GLU A 109 2.71 -2.68 -12.83
C GLU A 109 2.04 -4.02 -13.09
N ALA A 110 0.81 -4.19 -12.63
CA ALA A 110 0.04 -5.40 -12.86
C ALA A 110 -0.19 -5.62 -14.36
N ARG A 111 -0.56 -4.56 -15.06
CA ARG A 111 -0.76 -4.63 -16.52
C ARG A 111 0.55 -5.01 -17.22
N ALA A 112 1.65 -4.39 -16.85
CA ALA A 112 2.95 -4.69 -17.46
C ALA A 112 3.38 -6.13 -17.20
N ALA A 113 2.95 -6.71 -16.08
CA ALA A 113 3.25 -8.10 -15.75
C ALA A 113 2.27 -9.10 -16.36
N GLY A 114 1.29 -8.63 -17.14
CA GLY A 114 0.32 -9.50 -17.81
C GLY A 114 -0.79 -10.01 -16.90
N LEU A 115 -1.01 -9.39 -15.76
CA LEU A 115 -2.09 -9.78 -14.86
C LEU A 115 -3.42 -9.21 -15.33
N ASP A 116 -4.50 -9.95 -15.17
CA ASP A 116 -5.85 -9.47 -15.51
C ASP A 116 -6.65 -9.12 -14.26
N ARG A 117 -6.17 -9.49 -13.09
CA ARG A 117 -6.82 -9.17 -11.82
C ARG A 117 -5.81 -9.21 -10.67
N VAL A 118 -6.08 -8.46 -9.63
CA VAL A 118 -5.26 -8.43 -8.43
C VAL A 118 -6.19 -8.47 -7.22
N LYS A 119 -6.01 -9.46 -6.38
CA LYS A 119 -6.80 -9.61 -5.17
C LYS A 119 -6.23 -8.74 -4.06
N VAL A 120 -7.09 -8.25 -3.18
CA VAL A 120 -6.65 -7.62 -1.94
C VAL A 120 -7.57 -8.05 -0.80
N VAL A 121 -6.97 -8.40 0.33
CA VAL A 121 -7.70 -8.66 1.57
C VAL A 121 -7.62 -7.37 2.38
N SER A 122 -8.75 -6.71 2.56
CA SER A 122 -8.76 -5.38 3.14
C SER A 122 -8.74 -5.43 4.66
N HIS A 123 -7.90 -4.59 5.25
CA HIS A 123 -8.07 -4.21 6.65
C HIS A 123 -9.45 -3.56 6.79
N LEU A 124 -10.19 -3.90 7.84
CA LEU A 124 -11.59 -3.46 7.98
C LEU A 124 -11.76 -1.95 7.81
N PRO A 125 -10.96 -1.10 8.48
CA PRO A 125 -11.12 0.35 8.29
C PRO A 125 -10.81 0.87 6.89
N ALA A 126 -10.19 0.06 6.02
CA ALA A 126 -9.80 0.50 4.68
C ALA A 126 -10.81 0.16 3.59
N GLN A 127 -11.95 -0.45 3.94
CA GLN A 127 -12.94 -0.89 2.94
C GLN A 127 -13.39 0.24 2.03
N ASP A 128 -13.71 1.40 2.60
CA ASP A 128 -14.22 2.53 1.82
C ASP A 128 -13.18 3.02 0.82
N PHE A 129 -11.92 3.01 1.22
CA PHE A 129 -10.83 3.36 0.33
C PHE A 129 -10.81 2.44 -0.89
N TYR A 130 -10.88 1.12 -0.68
CA TYR A 130 -10.83 0.18 -1.80
C TYR A 130 -12.03 0.33 -2.73
N HIS A 131 -13.20 0.58 -2.20
CA HIS A 131 -14.37 0.91 -3.02
C HIS A 131 -14.12 2.16 -3.85
N ARG A 132 -13.59 3.21 -3.24
CA ARG A 132 -13.37 4.49 -3.94
C ARG A 132 -12.35 4.38 -5.05
N VAL A 133 -11.35 3.51 -4.92
CA VAL A 133 -10.33 3.35 -5.98
C VAL A 133 -10.70 2.25 -6.98
N GLY A 134 -11.93 1.77 -6.95
CA GLY A 134 -12.46 0.92 -8.01
C GLY A 134 -12.30 -0.57 -7.81
N ALA A 135 -11.95 -1.03 -6.62
CA ALA A 135 -11.93 -2.45 -6.33
C ALA A 135 -13.35 -2.97 -6.13
N VAL A 136 -13.59 -4.21 -6.53
CA VAL A 136 -14.90 -4.84 -6.46
C VAL A 136 -14.89 -5.89 -5.36
N ARG A 137 -15.88 -5.88 -4.47
CA ARG A 137 -16.00 -6.87 -3.42
C ARG A 137 -16.23 -8.25 -4.02
N THR A 138 -15.43 -9.24 -3.62
CA THR A 138 -15.53 -10.60 -4.16
C THR A 138 -15.81 -11.66 -3.11
N GLY A 139 -15.57 -11.38 -1.86
CA GLY A 139 -15.76 -12.40 -0.84
C GLY A 139 -15.31 -11.95 0.53
N THR A 140 -15.04 -12.93 1.38
CA THR A 140 -14.62 -12.71 2.76
C THR A 140 -13.50 -13.67 3.11
N ALA A 141 -12.42 -13.13 3.64
CA ALA A 141 -11.37 -13.94 4.23
C ALA A 141 -11.77 -14.20 5.68
N LEU A 142 -11.97 -15.46 6.03
CA LEU A 142 -12.46 -15.81 7.36
C LEU A 142 -11.41 -15.55 8.42
N ALA A 143 -11.88 -15.29 9.63
CA ALA A 143 -11.03 -15.15 10.78
C ALA A 143 -10.12 -16.37 10.95
N ASN A 144 -8.90 -16.11 11.42
CA ASN A 144 -7.93 -17.16 11.69
C ASN A 144 -7.27 -16.85 13.05
N PRO A 145 -7.98 -17.09 14.16
CA PRO A 145 -7.43 -16.79 15.48
C PRO A 145 -6.25 -17.69 15.81
N PRO A 146 -5.29 -17.22 16.61
CA PRO A 146 -5.26 -15.90 17.22
C PRO A 146 -4.64 -14.82 16.31
N ALA A 147 -4.13 -15.20 15.15
CA ALA A 147 -3.42 -14.26 14.28
C ALA A 147 -4.33 -13.13 13.79
N VAL A 148 -5.52 -13.49 13.27
CA VAL A 148 -6.51 -12.50 12.85
C VAL A 148 -7.86 -12.94 13.38
N PRO A 149 -8.37 -12.32 14.44
CA PRO A 149 -9.58 -12.81 15.13
C PRO A 149 -10.90 -12.37 14.50
N TRP A 150 -10.87 -11.69 13.37
CA TRP A 150 -12.09 -11.24 12.68
C TRP A 150 -12.02 -11.55 11.18
N ASP A 151 -13.20 -11.60 10.55
CA ASP A 151 -13.31 -11.75 9.11
C ASP A 151 -12.91 -10.45 8.42
N ARG A 152 -12.37 -10.55 7.22
CA ARG A 152 -11.93 -9.40 6.43
C ARG A 152 -12.55 -9.45 5.04
N PRO A 153 -12.98 -8.32 4.48
CA PRO A 153 -13.49 -8.29 3.11
C PRO A 153 -12.39 -8.52 2.09
N GLU A 154 -12.72 -9.28 1.06
CA GLU A 154 -11.84 -9.46 -0.08
C GLU A 154 -12.35 -8.64 -1.25
N PHE A 155 -11.42 -8.00 -1.94
CA PHE A 155 -11.71 -7.20 -3.13
C PHE A 155 -10.83 -7.67 -4.28
N GLU A 156 -11.21 -7.24 -5.47
CA GLU A 156 -10.45 -7.52 -6.67
C GLU A 156 -10.34 -6.26 -7.51
N PHE A 157 -9.12 -5.95 -7.93
CA PHE A 157 -8.90 -4.95 -8.96
C PHE A 157 -8.90 -5.68 -10.30
N ARG A 158 -9.71 -5.23 -11.23
CA ARG A 158 -9.69 -5.75 -12.59
C ARG A 158 -8.74 -4.92 -13.42
N ILE A 159 -7.85 -5.60 -14.13
CA ILE A 159 -6.77 -4.96 -14.86
C ILE A 159 -7.06 -5.14 -16.35
N PRO A 160 -7.56 -4.11 -17.03
CA PRO A 160 -7.84 -4.24 -18.44
C PRO A 160 -6.56 -4.42 -19.23
N SER A 161 -6.64 -5.17 -20.31
CA SER A 161 -5.50 -5.31 -21.18
C SER A 161 -5.17 -4.01 -21.86
N ALA A 162 -3.94 -3.86 -22.21
CA ALA A 162 -3.47 -2.64 -22.86
C ALA A 162 -4.02 -2.46 -24.26
#